data_89c46e160813017b6d67358153eee18a
#
_entry.id   89c46e160813017b6d67358153eee18a
#
_cell.length_a   1.000
_cell.length_b   1.000
_cell.length_c   1.000
_cell.angle_alpha   90.00
_cell.angle_beta   90.00
_cell.angle_gamma   90.00
#
_symmetry.space_group_name_H-M   'P 1'
#
loop_
_entity.id
_entity.type
_entity.pdbx_description
1 polymer ?
#
loop_
_entity_poly.entity_id
_entity_poly.type
_entity_poly.pdbx_seq_one_letter_code
_entity_poly.pdbx_strand_id
1 'polypeptide(L)'
;SDCLERRAQKSFPNALTVHRLDMDTSGLMVMGLNKFAHRHLSLQFQNRNVGKTYFAWVYGNLKKEEGMIDLPIICDWDNRPKQMVHFKNGKPSQTKWHVIKKNKNKTLVRLIPITGRTHQLRVHMNELGHPILGDRFYAHDQALNMSYRLCLHATEITVMQPIKKTKITFKAPVPF
;
A
#
# COMPACT_ATOMS: atom_id res chain seq x y z
N SER A 1 -11.67 19.93 6.37
CA SER A 1 -10.99 18.83 7.08
C SER A 1 -9.51 18.86 6.77
N ASP A 2 -8.66 18.50 7.74
CA ASP A 2 -7.22 18.40 7.54
C ASP A 2 -6.91 17.12 6.72
N CYS A 3 -6.21 17.27 5.60
CA CYS A 3 -5.78 16.15 4.77
C CYS A 3 -4.47 16.48 4.05
N LEU A 4 -3.77 15.45 3.56
CA LEU A 4 -2.47 15.61 2.92
C LEU A 4 -2.53 16.55 1.70
N GLU A 5 -3.59 16.45 0.89
CA GLU A 5 -3.76 17.34 -0.27
C GLU A 5 -3.79 18.82 0.14
N ARG A 6 -4.60 19.18 1.15
CA ARG A 6 -4.65 20.55 1.66
C ARG A 6 -3.34 21.01 2.27
N ARG A 7 -2.61 20.12 2.94
CA ARG A 7 -1.27 20.42 3.45
C ARG A 7 -0.29 20.68 2.31
N ALA A 8 -0.30 19.85 1.25
CA ALA A 8 0.52 20.05 0.07
C ALA A 8 0.17 21.36 -0.67
N GLN A 9 -1.12 21.69 -0.74
CA GLN A 9 -1.59 22.93 -1.41
C GLN A 9 -1.15 24.22 -0.71
N LYS A 10 -0.72 24.18 0.55
CA LYS A 10 -0.11 25.35 1.22
C LYS A 10 1.20 25.76 0.55
N SER A 11 1.98 24.81 0.07
CA SER A 11 3.26 25.06 -0.63
C SER A 11 3.13 24.99 -2.14
N PHE A 12 2.17 24.22 -2.64
CA PHE A 12 1.90 23.99 -4.06
C PHE A 12 0.39 24.13 -4.32
N PRO A 13 -0.13 25.36 -4.50
CA PRO A 13 -1.57 25.63 -4.57
C PRO A 13 -2.35 24.79 -5.59
N ASN A 14 -1.69 24.37 -6.67
CA ASN A 14 -2.27 23.57 -7.74
C ASN A 14 -2.07 22.05 -7.59
N ALA A 15 -1.59 21.57 -6.44
CA ALA A 15 -1.39 20.15 -6.20
C ALA A 15 -2.74 19.39 -6.24
N LEU A 16 -2.80 18.35 -7.07
CA LEU A 16 -3.98 17.50 -7.28
C LEU A 16 -3.62 16.04 -7.01
N THR A 17 -4.44 15.38 -6.22
CA THR A 17 -4.26 13.97 -5.85
C THR A 17 -4.55 13.06 -7.05
N VAL A 18 -3.67 12.08 -7.31
CA VAL A 18 -3.82 11.08 -8.38
C VAL A 18 -4.02 9.66 -7.84
N HIS A 19 -3.66 9.42 -6.60
CA HIS A 19 -3.87 8.16 -5.87
C HIS A 19 -3.93 8.43 -4.37
N ARG A 20 -4.20 7.38 -3.61
CA ARG A 20 -4.31 7.48 -2.14
C ARG A 20 -3.55 6.36 -1.44
N LEU A 21 -3.16 6.60 -0.21
CA LEU A 21 -2.80 5.60 0.79
C LEU A 21 -3.94 5.44 1.79
N ASP A 22 -3.99 4.30 2.47
CA ASP A 22 -4.86 4.15 3.64
C ASP A 22 -4.42 5.12 4.74
N MET A 23 -5.36 5.56 5.58
CA MET A 23 -5.11 6.60 6.59
C MET A 23 -3.91 6.29 7.49
N ASP A 24 -3.72 5.03 7.87
CA ASP A 24 -2.66 4.60 8.79
C ASP A 24 -1.36 4.20 8.05
N THR A 25 -1.37 4.13 6.70
CA THR A 25 -0.20 3.81 5.88
C THR A 25 0.65 5.05 5.69
N SER A 26 1.93 4.96 6.01
CA SER A 26 2.90 6.04 5.75
C SER A 26 3.61 5.87 4.41
N GLY A 27 4.33 6.90 3.98
CA GLY A 27 5.20 6.85 2.81
C GLY A 27 4.81 7.79 1.68
N LEU A 28 5.23 7.42 0.46
CA LEU A 28 5.18 8.27 -0.71
C LEU A 28 3.79 8.37 -1.32
N MET A 29 3.41 9.59 -1.64
CA MET A 29 2.31 9.92 -2.54
C MET A 29 2.80 10.86 -3.65
N VAL A 30 2.29 10.68 -4.86
CA VAL A 30 2.54 11.55 -6.01
C VAL A 30 1.32 12.41 -6.27
N MET A 31 1.55 13.69 -6.57
CA MET A 31 0.51 14.66 -6.93
C MET A 31 0.88 15.34 -8.25
N GLY A 32 -0.12 15.70 -9.04
CA GLY A 32 0.05 16.52 -10.23
C GLY A 32 0.00 18.00 -9.87
N LEU A 33 0.96 18.81 -10.32
CA LEU A 33 1.00 20.26 -10.05
C LEU A 33 0.22 21.11 -11.06
N ASN A 34 -0.39 20.49 -12.06
CA ASN A 34 -1.30 21.10 -13.02
C ASN A 34 -2.21 20.02 -13.64
N LYS A 35 -3.23 20.45 -14.38
CA LYS A 35 -4.21 19.55 -15.01
C LYS A 35 -3.59 18.53 -15.98
N PHE A 36 -2.56 18.92 -16.72
CA PHE A 36 -1.86 18.03 -17.65
C PHE A 36 -1.12 16.91 -16.88
N ALA A 37 -0.32 17.28 -15.90
CA ALA A 37 0.40 16.31 -15.06
C ALA A 37 -0.57 15.39 -14.29
N HIS A 38 -1.64 15.95 -13.73
CA HIS A 38 -2.68 15.19 -13.05
C HIS A 38 -3.30 14.13 -13.98
N ARG A 39 -3.74 14.52 -15.18
CA ARG A 39 -4.33 13.59 -16.16
C ARG A 39 -3.34 12.49 -16.55
N HIS A 40 -2.11 12.87 -16.88
CA HIS A 40 -1.08 11.92 -17.31
C HIS A 40 -0.73 10.90 -16.21
N LEU A 41 -0.55 11.36 -14.97
CA LEU A 41 -0.28 10.49 -13.83
C LEU A 41 -1.48 9.61 -13.51
N SER A 42 -2.70 10.16 -13.50
CA SER A 42 -3.93 9.38 -13.26
C SER A 42 -4.09 8.22 -14.24
N LEU A 43 -3.78 8.43 -15.53
CA LEU A 43 -3.79 7.37 -16.55
C LEU A 43 -2.74 6.29 -16.26
N GLN A 44 -1.55 6.65 -15.75
CA GLN A 44 -0.55 5.66 -15.36
C GLN A 44 -1.04 4.76 -14.23
N PHE A 45 -1.70 5.32 -13.21
CA PHE A 45 -2.30 4.53 -12.12
C PHE A 45 -3.44 3.65 -12.65
N GLN A 46 -4.33 4.20 -13.46
CA GLN A 46 -5.45 3.46 -14.08
C GLN A 46 -4.96 2.28 -14.91
N ASN A 47 -3.92 2.48 -15.71
CA ASN A 47 -3.32 1.46 -16.59
C ASN A 47 -2.31 0.56 -15.87
N ARG A 48 -2.12 0.71 -14.55
CA ARG A 48 -1.16 -0.05 -13.75
C ARG A 48 0.29 0.06 -14.21
N ASN A 49 0.65 1.21 -14.78
CA ASN A 49 2.00 1.52 -15.26
C ASN A 49 2.87 2.22 -14.19
N VAL A 50 2.43 2.20 -12.94
CA VAL A 50 3.16 2.76 -11.79
C VAL A 50 3.81 1.63 -11.01
N GLY A 51 5.13 1.67 -10.83
CA GLY A 51 5.85 0.80 -9.92
C GLY A 51 5.60 1.22 -8.48
N LYS A 52 5.24 0.28 -7.61
CA LYS A 52 5.01 0.53 -6.18
C LYS A 52 5.68 -0.54 -5.36
N THR A 53 6.44 -0.13 -4.36
CA THR A 53 7.05 -1.01 -3.38
C THR A 53 6.73 -0.54 -1.99
N TYR A 54 6.28 -1.48 -1.15
CA TYR A 54 5.99 -1.25 0.26
C TYR A 54 6.89 -2.14 1.11
N PHE A 55 7.21 -1.68 2.31
CA PHE A 55 7.76 -2.52 3.37
C PHE A 55 6.76 -2.65 4.50
N ALA A 56 6.70 -3.84 5.09
CA ALA A 56 5.86 -4.11 6.23
C ALA A 56 6.53 -5.08 7.21
N TRP A 57 6.38 -4.84 8.52
CA TRP A 57 6.58 -5.87 9.51
C TRP A 57 5.28 -6.68 9.65
N VAL A 58 5.39 -7.98 9.47
CA VAL A 58 4.27 -8.92 9.64
C VAL A 58 4.54 -9.86 10.80
N TYR A 59 3.48 -10.37 11.40
CA TYR A 59 3.54 -11.30 12.51
C TYR A 59 4.08 -12.68 12.09
N GLY A 60 4.93 -13.26 12.94
CA GLY A 60 5.47 -14.60 12.74
C GLY A 60 6.57 -14.69 11.70
N ASN A 61 7.07 -15.89 11.51
CA ASN A 61 8.13 -16.19 10.55
C ASN A 61 7.56 -16.93 9.34
N LEU A 62 7.64 -16.29 8.17
CA LEU A 62 7.24 -16.91 6.92
C LEU A 62 8.13 -18.09 6.58
N LYS A 63 7.51 -19.22 6.19
CA LYS A 63 8.24 -20.44 5.81
C LYS A 63 8.94 -20.32 4.47
N LYS A 64 8.31 -19.62 3.52
CA LYS A 64 8.86 -19.33 2.19
C LYS A 64 9.57 -17.98 2.20
N GLU A 65 10.52 -17.79 1.29
CA GLU A 65 11.24 -16.51 1.13
C GLU A 65 10.52 -15.52 0.21
N GLU A 66 9.64 -16.02 -0.64
CA GLU A 66 8.85 -15.21 -1.56
C GLU A 66 7.57 -15.92 -2.00
N GLY A 67 6.67 -15.17 -2.60
CA GLY A 67 5.44 -15.72 -3.16
C GLY A 67 4.53 -14.68 -3.78
N MET A 68 3.39 -15.17 -4.27
CA MET A 68 2.29 -14.35 -4.78
C MET A 68 1.00 -14.70 -4.05
N ILE A 69 0.25 -13.67 -3.69
CA ILE A 69 -1.12 -13.79 -3.20
C ILE A 69 -2.03 -13.33 -4.34
N ASP A 70 -2.93 -14.21 -4.78
CA ASP A 70 -3.94 -13.94 -5.80
C ASP A 70 -5.32 -14.26 -5.20
N LEU A 71 -5.87 -13.31 -4.46
CA LEU A 71 -7.12 -13.44 -3.74
C LEU A 71 -8.02 -12.23 -4.05
N PRO A 72 -9.24 -12.45 -4.56
CA PRO A 72 -10.14 -11.36 -4.92
C PRO A 72 -10.71 -10.67 -3.69
N ILE A 73 -10.78 -9.33 -3.73
CA ILE A 73 -11.17 -8.48 -2.59
C ILE A 73 -12.46 -7.71 -2.89
N ILE A 74 -13.33 -7.63 -1.88
CA ILE A 74 -14.55 -6.82 -1.89
C ILE A 74 -14.69 -6.06 -0.56
N CYS A 75 -15.50 -5.01 -0.54
CA CYS A 75 -15.89 -4.34 0.70
C CYS A 75 -16.69 -5.28 1.60
N ASP A 76 -16.31 -5.38 2.86
CA ASP A 76 -17.11 -5.98 3.92
C ASP A 76 -18.13 -4.94 4.39
N TRP A 77 -19.32 -4.99 3.80
CA TRP A 77 -20.34 -3.97 3.99
C TRP A 77 -20.82 -3.84 5.44
N ASP A 78 -20.86 -4.95 6.16
CA ASP A 78 -21.31 -4.99 7.56
C ASP A 78 -20.24 -4.44 8.52
N ASN A 79 -18.97 -4.54 8.13
CA ASN A 79 -17.82 -4.12 8.95
C ASN A 79 -17.00 -2.98 8.31
N ARG A 80 -17.64 -2.09 7.55
CA ARG A 80 -16.93 -0.95 6.91
C ARG A 80 -16.06 -0.18 7.91
N PRO A 81 -14.86 0.25 7.54
CA PRO A 81 -14.26 0.27 6.19
C PRO A 81 -13.48 -1.00 5.81
N LYS A 82 -13.66 -2.11 6.51
CA LYS A 82 -12.94 -3.35 6.21
C LYS A 82 -13.22 -3.87 4.80
N GLN A 83 -12.26 -4.63 4.30
CA GLN A 83 -12.35 -5.41 3.07
C GLN A 83 -12.22 -6.89 3.42
N MET A 84 -12.70 -7.77 2.55
CA MET A 84 -12.61 -9.22 2.73
C MET A 84 -12.34 -9.93 1.43
N VAL A 85 -11.80 -11.15 1.50
CA VAL A 85 -11.69 -12.04 0.35
C VAL A 85 -13.07 -12.63 0.04
N HIS A 86 -13.46 -12.58 -1.23
CA HIS A 86 -14.73 -13.14 -1.67
C HIS A 86 -14.63 -13.64 -3.12
N PHE A 87 -14.54 -14.94 -3.30
CA PHE A 87 -14.24 -15.57 -4.59
C PHE A 87 -15.29 -15.33 -5.69
N LYS A 88 -16.56 -15.18 -5.33
CA LYS A 88 -17.64 -14.99 -6.31
C LYS A 88 -17.74 -13.53 -6.80
N ASN A 89 -17.66 -12.56 -5.89
CA ASN A 89 -17.96 -11.15 -6.17
C ASN A 89 -16.76 -10.21 -5.96
N GLY A 90 -15.65 -10.73 -5.45
CA GLY A 90 -14.44 -9.94 -5.21
C GLY A 90 -13.78 -9.53 -6.53
N LYS A 91 -13.14 -8.37 -6.50
CA LYS A 91 -12.34 -7.88 -7.64
C LYS A 91 -10.96 -8.54 -7.63
N PRO A 92 -10.46 -9.06 -8.77
CA PRO A 92 -9.13 -9.66 -8.88
C PRO A 92 -8.05 -8.76 -8.25
N SER A 93 -7.24 -9.34 -7.39
CA SER A 93 -6.23 -8.61 -6.62
C SER A 93 -5.00 -9.47 -6.43
N GLN A 94 -3.83 -8.94 -6.79
CA GLN A 94 -2.57 -9.66 -6.78
C GLN A 94 -1.48 -8.87 -6.08
N THR A 95 -0.74 -9.55 -5.19
CA THR A 95 0.39 -9.00 -4.44
C THR A 95 1.56 -9.97 -4.45
N LYS A 96 2.73 -9.53 -4.94
CA LYS A 96 3.99 -10.25 -4.75
C LYS A 96 4.60 -9.85 -3.42
N TRP A 97 5.25 -10.81 -2.76
CA TRP A 97 5.96 -10.55 -1.51
C TRP A 97 7.31 -11.27 -1.48
N HIS A 98 8.28 -10.66 -0.80
CA HIS A 98 9.61 -11.22 -0.57
C HIS A 98 10.03 -10.94 0.87
N VAL A 99 10.63 -11.93 1.51
CA VAL A 99 11.22 -11.79 2.85
C VAL A 99 12.52 -11.00 2.73
N ILE A 100 12.66 -9.98 3.58
CA ILE A 100 13.88 -9.18 3.68
C ILE A 100 14.68 -9.57 4.93
N LYS A 101 13.97 -9.77 6.04
CA LYS A 101 14.59 -10.08 7.32
C LYS A 101 13.62 -10.80 8.24
N LYS A 102 14.09 -11.82 8.94
CA LYS A 102 13.34 -12.52 10.01
C LYS A 102 13.91 -12.12 11.36
N ASN A 103 13.02 -11.96 12.33
CA ASN A 103 13.39 -11.68 13.72
C ASN A 103 12.36 -12.34 14.62
N LYS A 104 12.79 -13.10 15.64
CA LYS A 104 11.97 -13.87 16.60
C LYS A 104 10.55 -14.22 16.09
N ASN A 105 9.57 -13.33 16.33
CA ASN A 105 8.15 -13.55 16.00
C ASN A 105 7.63 -12.59 14.94
N LYS A 106 8.49 -12.00 14.10
CA LYS A 106 8.11 -11.09 13.02
C LYS A 106 9.03 -11.19 11.82
N THR A 107 8.50 -10.88 10.67
CA THR A 107 9.24 -10.84 9.39
C THR A 107 9.07 -9.48 8.75
N LEU A 108 10.18 -8.88 8.30
CA LEU A 108 10.14 -7.72 7.40
C LEU A 108 9.96 -8.24 5.98
N VAL A 109 8.91 -7.78 5.31
CA VAL A 109 8.61 -8.17 3.93
C VAL A 109 8.58 -6.95 3.01
N ARG A 110 9.03 -7.16 1.78
CA ARG A 110 8.80 -6.27 0.66
C ARG A 110 7.54 -6.72 -0.07
N LEU A 111 6.59 -5.80 -0.23
CA LEU A 111 5.31 -6.04 -0.89
C LEU A 111 5.23 -5.23 -2.18
N ILE A 112 4.84 -5.90 -3.27
CA ILE A 112 4.69 -5.30 -4.61
C ILE A 112 3.26 -5.55 -5.07
N PRO A 113 2.34 -4.58 -4.90
CA PRO A 113 0.97 -4.72 -5.37
C PRO A 113 0.91 -4.58 -6.90
N ILE A 114 0.44 -5.62 -7.58
CA ILE A 114 0.17 -5.60 -9.03
C ILE A 114 -1.14 -4.84 -9.30
N THR A 115 -2.13 -5.04 -8.46
CA THR A 115 -3.39 -4.28 -8.41
C THR A 115 -3.35 -3.30 -7.24
N GLY A 116 -4.33 -2.40 -7.14
CA GLY A 116 -4.38 -1.39 -6.08
C GLY A 116 -5.77 -1.28 -5.44
N ARG A 117 -6.26 -2.38 -4.83
CA ARG A 117 -7.54 -2.35 -4.10
C ARG A 117 -7.37 -1.77 -2.71
N THR A 118 -8.45 -1.22 -2.17
CA THR A 118 -8.50 -0.72 -0.79
C THR A 118 -8.04 -1.81 0.18
N HIS A 119 -7.17 -1.47 1.12
CA HIS A 119 -6.60 -2.37 2.13
C HIS A 119 -5.93 -3.65 1.56
N GLN A 120 -5.61 -3.71 0.27
CA GLN A 120 -5.17 -4.94 -0.39
C GLN A 120 -4.02 -5.64 0.33
N LEU A 121 -2.93 -4.93 0.64
CA LEU A 121 -1.76 -5.50 1.28
C LEU A 121 -2.07 -6.02 2.68
N ARG A 122 -2.94 -5.32 3.40
CA ARG A 122 -3.37 -5.66 4.76
C ARG A 122 -4.21 -6.93 4.78
N VAL A 123 -5.22 -7.01 3.91
CA VAL A 123 -6.07 -8.20 3.74
C VAL A 123 -5.23 -9.39 3.28
N HIS A 124 -4.41 -9.22 2.24
CA HIS A 124 -3.59 -10.30 1.69
C HIS A 124 -2.62 -10.89 2.71
N MET A 125 -1.93 -10.05 3.50
CA MET A 125 -1.00 -10.54 4.52
C MET A 125 -1.75 -11.23 5.68
N ASN A 126 -2.93 -10.75 6.04
CA ASN A 126 -3.78 -11.42 7.02
C ASN A 126 -4.25 -12.80 6.54
N GLU A 127 -4.72 -12.90 5.28
CA GLU A 127 -5.13 -14.17 4.67
C GLU A 127 -3.96 -15.17 4.53
N LEU A 128 -2.75 -14.68 4.35
CA LEU A 128 -1.55 -15.53 4.37
C LEU A 128 -1.22 -16.08 5.77
N GLY A 129 -1.91 -15.61 6.82
CA GLY A 129 -1.67 -15.97 8.22
C GLY A 129 -0.58 -15.12 8.90
N HIS A 130 -0.14 -14.05 8.27
CA HIS A 130 0.90 -13.15 8.73
C HIS A 130 0.43 -11.68 8.72
N PRO A 131 -0.53 -11.29 9.60
CA PRO A 131 -1.06 -9.93 9.60
C PRO A 131 0.03 -8.90 9.85
N ILE A 132 -0.15 -7.69 9.29
CA ILE A 132 0.77 -6.57 9.48
C ILE A 132 0.68 -6.11 10.94
N LEU A 133 1.83 -5.85 11.56
CA LEU A 133 1.89 -5.39 12.94
C LEU A 133 1.20 -4.04 13.12
N GLY A 134 0.47 -3.89 14.22
CA GLY A 134 -0.26 -2.66 14.54
C GLY A 134 -1.48 -2.40 13.66
N ASP A 135 -1.94 -3.40 12.88
CA ASP A 135 -3.14 -3.27 12.05
C ASP A 135 -4.42 -3.43 12.87
N ARG A 136 -5.04 -2.32 13.21
CA ARG A 136 -6.28 -2.27 14.04
C ARG A 136 -7.51 -2.89 13.38
N PHE A 137 -7.48 -3.18 12.06
CA PHE A 137 -8.62 -3.77 11.37
C PHE A 137 -8.50 -5.27 11.16
N TYR A 138 -7.27 -5.78 10.96
CA TYR A 138 -7.08 -7.16 10.51
C TYR A 138 -6.19 -7.99 11.44
N ALA A 139 -5.34 -7.35 12.27
CA ALA A 139 -4.45 -8.09 13.15
C ALA A 139 -5.20 -8.66 14.37
N HIS A 140 -4.82 -9.87 14.77
CA HIS A 140 -5.18 -10.40 16.07
C HIS A 140 -4.41 -9.67 17.19
N ASP A 141 -4.81 -9.81 18.44
CA ASP A 141 -4.29 -9.04 19.56
C ASP A 141 -2.77 -9.04 19.70
N GLN A 142 -2.12 -10.19 19.51
CA GLN A 142 -0.66 -10.27 19.58
C GLN A 142 0.01 -9.40 18.50
N ALA A 143 -0.42 -9.50 17.26
CA ALA A 143 0.14 -8.71 16.16
C ALA A 143 -0.20 -7.22 16.29
N LEU A 144 -1.40 -6.90 16.76
CA LEU A 144 -1.84 -5.53 17.04
C LEU A 144 -0.94 -4.88 18.09
N ASN A 145 -0.69 -5.57 19.22
CA ASN A 145 0.06 -5.03 20.34
C ASN A 145 1.59 -4.99 20.13
N MET A 146 2.09 -5.56 19.03
CA MET A 146 3.52 -5.51 18.69
C MET A 146 3.96 -4.16 18.10
N SER A 147 3.02 -3.26 17.78
CA SER A 147 3.35 -1.90 17.31
C SER A 147 2.25 -0.91 17.66
N TYR A 148 2.65 0.31 18.04
CA TYR A 148 1.72 1.42 18.30
C TYR A 148 1.15 2.03 17.01
N ARG A 149 1.66 1.61 15.84
CA ARG A 149 1.23 2.07 14.53
C ARG A 149 1.14 0.90 13.54
N LEU A 150 0.41 1.10 12.45
CA LEU A 150 0.47 0.20 11.30
C LEU A 150 1.89 0.19 10.71
N CYS A 151 2.57 -0.96 10.75
CA CYS A 151 3.89 -1.14 10.17
C CYS A 151 3.81 -1.42 8.65
N LEU A 152 3.22 -0.49 7.91
CA LEU A 152 3.12 -0.50 6.44
C LEU A 152 3.57 0.85 5.90
N HIS A 153 4.56 0.83 4.98
CA HIS A 153 5.16 2.04 4.42
C HIS A 153 5.32 1.94 2.91
N ALA A 154 4.81 2.93 2.18
CA ALA A 154 5.02 3.09 0.74
C ALA A 154 6.44 3.64 0.51
N THR A 155 7.40 2.75 0.27
CA THR A 155 8.83 3.03 0.28
C THR A 155 9.34 3.54 -1.06
N GLU A 156 8.83 2.98 -2.16
CA GLU A 156 9.25 3.39 -3.50
C GLU A 156 8.03 3.57 -4.41
N ILE A 157 8.10 4.58 -5.25
CA ILE A 157 7.15 4.79 -6.32
C ILE A 157 7.89 5.18 -7.60
N THR A 158 7.58 4.49 -8.70
CA THR A 158 8.16 4.75 -10.01
C THR A 158 7.05 5.17 -10.97
N VAL A 159 7.20 6.35 -11.55
CA VAL A 159 6.27 6.94 -12.51
C VAL A 159 7.01 7.43 -13.76
N MET A 160 6.29 7.54 -14.86
CA MET A 160 6.75 8.26 -16.05
C MET A 160 6.53 9.76 -15.84
N GLN A 161 7.58 10.55 -15.93
CA GLN A 161 7.50 12.01 -15.84
C GLN A 161 6.66 12.54 -17.01
N PRO A 162 5.60 13.33 -16.75
CA PRO A 162 4.62 13.70 -17.78
C PRO A 162 5.18 14.44 -19.01
N ILE A 163 6.18 15.27 -18.81
CA ILE A 163 6.78 16.11 -19.89
C ILE A 163 7.97 15.41 -20.53
N LYS A 164 8.97 15.04 -19.72
CA LYS A 164 10.22 14.43 -20.20
C LYS A 164 10.07 12.97 -20.64
N LYS A 165 8.96 12.33 -20.28
CA LYS A 165 8.66 10.91 -20.58
C LYS A 165 9.78 9.95 -20.16
N THR A 166 10.48 10.27 -19.09
CA THR A 166 11.49 9.43 -18.47
C THR A 166 10.94 8.80 -17.18
N LYS A 167 11.35 7.58 -16.88
CA LYS A 167 10.99 6.94 -15.59
C LYS A 167 11.73 7.63 -14.45
N ILE A 168 11.02 7.98 -13.40
CA ILE A 168 11.58 8.52 -12.17
C ILE A 168 11.12 7.64 -11.01
N THR A 169 12.07 7.26 -10.16
CA THR A 169 11.81 6.52 -8.92
C THR A 169 12.09 7.41 -7.73
N PHE A 170 11.11 7.56 -6.88
CA PHE A 170 11.22 8.23 -5.58
C PHE A 170 11.31 7.18 -4.49
N LYS A 171 12.09 7.47 -3.44
CA LYS A 171 12.29 6.59 -2.29
C LYS A 171 12.09 7.36 -0.99
N ALA A 172 11.49 6.70 0.00
CA ALA A 172 11.37 7.20 1.36
C ALA A 172 11.89 6.14 2.33
N PRO A 173 12.69 6.52 3.34
CA PRO A 173 13.19 5.58 4.33
C PRO A 173 12.05 5.01 5.16
N VAL A 174 12.17 3.73 5.52
CA VAL A 174 11.21 3.04 6.38
C VAL A 174 11.32 3.59 7.81
N PRO A 175 10.22 4.02 8.44
CA PRO A 175 10.25 4.68 9.76
C PRO A 175 10.16 3.71 10.96
N PHE A 176 10.27 2.39 10.75
CA PHE A 176 10.13 1.37 11.78
C PHE A 176 11.10 0.18 11.62
#